data_4225361ffd6a2fc274e13d70c25aeb91
#
_entry.id   4225361ffd6a2fc274e13d70c25aeb91
#
_cell.length_a   1.000
_cell.length_b   1.000
_cell.length_c   1.000
_cell.angle_alpha   90.00
_cell.angle_beta   90.00
_cell.angle_gamma   90.00
#
_symmetry.space_group_name_H-M   'P 1'
#
loop_
_entity.id
_entity.type
_entity.pdbx_description
1 polymer ?
#
loop_
_entity_poly.entity_id
_entity_poly.type
_entity_poly.pdbx_seq_one_letter_code
_entity_poly.pdbx_strand_id
1 'polypeptide(L)'
;MGVTIKDVAKAAGTSVSTVSKVINGHYSISEETARRVRDVIRELNYYPSASAQSFARGATKEVAVLADLSPNRAFQNPHMFEIISGLEETLRSKGYRLILRGVDETNACEVAEEIISRRSADALAIHVSVLTHPLSALLTRLRFPHIVLGMPNFESQVCWIDNNNVYSGTIAASYLLSLGYRRIGFVGGQYYDLGSTLRLQGIRQALQDAGLPLDDQYVWLGESTRAEGCRMTGKLLEGKQLPDAIICANNSIAMGCVAAIQERGLHIPEDMGVIAFDDYPLSRFIEPPLTVVDINVRDMGNQAGRFLLDMIRHPNRQVQTYVTTSNILERRSTRCPKQK
;
A
#
# COMPACT_ATOMS: atom_id res chain seq x y z
N MET A 1 10.95 -24.22 33.04
CA MET A 1 9.59 -24.37 32.46
C MET A 1 8.80 -23.14 32.85
N GLY A 2 8.10 -22.51 31.92
CA GLY A 2 7.28 -21.33 32.24
C GLY A 2 6.01 -21.71 33.01
N VAL A 3 5.48 -20.76 33.79
CA VAL A 3 4.22 -20.92 34.52
C VAL A 3 3.08 -21.17 33.54
N THR A 4 2.21 -22.15 33.85
CA THR A 4 1.07 -22.54 33.01
C THR A 4 -0.24 -22.14 33.63
N ILE A 5 -1.33 -22.15 32.85
CA ILE A 5 -2.70 -21.89 33.38
C ILE A 5 -3.11 -22.91 34.46
N LYS A 6 -2.53 -24.13 34.44
CA LYS A 6 -2.76 -25.15 35.45
C LYS A 6 -2.14 -24.75 36.79
N ASP A 7 -0.97 -24.13 36.78
CA ASP A 7 -0.30 -23.64 37.98
C ASP A 7 -1.07 -22.49 38.62
N VAL A 8 -1.58 -21.57 37.81
CA VAL A 8 -2.47 -20.50 38.29
C VAL A 8 -3.75 -21.07 38.90
N ALA A 9 -4.37 -22.05 38.22
CA ALA A 9 -5.60 -22.69 38.77
C ALA A 9 -5.36 -23.37 40.12
N LYS A 10 -4.24 -24.08 40.24
CA LYS A 10 -3.80 -24.73 41.46
C LYS A 10 -3.55 -23.71 42.58
N ALA A 11 -2.80 -22.67 42.31
CA ALA A 11 -2.48 -21.62 43.30
C ALA A 11 -3.71 -20.79 43.71
N ALA A 12 -4.63 -20.52 42.80
CA ALA A 12 -5.86 -19.78 43.04
C ALA A 12 -6.97 -20.67 43.67
N GLY A 13 -6.74 -21.98 43.86
CA GLY A 13 -7.75 -22.89 44.40
C GLY A 13 -9.02 -23.00 43.54
N THR A 14 -8.87 -23.01 42.22
CA THR A 14 -10.00 -23.02 41.29
C THR A 14 -9.70 -23.89 40.03
N SER A 15 -10.70 -24.04 39.17
CA SER A 15 -10.52 -24.81 37.93
C SER A 15 -9.82 -23.99 36.83
N VAL A 16 -9.15 -24.68 35.88
CA VAL A 16 -8.58 -24.07 34.69
C VAL A 16 -9.64 -23.30 33.89
N SER A 17 -10.88 -23.83 33.83
CA SER A 17 -12.02 -23.17 33.19
C SER A 17 -12.40 -21.85 33.88
N THR A 18 -12.33 -21.78 35.22
CA THR A 18 -12.59 -20.55 35.97
C THR A 18 -11.49 -19.51 35.71
N VAL A 19 -10.20 -19.91 35.71
CA VAL A 19 -9.10 -19.03 35.38
C VAL A 19 -9.24 -18.47 33.94
N SER A 20 -9.57 -19.33 32.99
CA SER A 20 -9.84 -18.92 31.61
C SER A 20 -10.99 -17.92 31.51
N LYS A 21 -12.08 -18.12 32.21
CA LYS A 21 -13.21 -17.18 32.26
C LYS A 21 -12.83 -15.83 32.86
N VAL A 22 -12.02 -15.81 33.92
CA VAL A 22 -11.52 -14.57 34.54
C VAL A 22 -10.63 -13.80 33.57
N ILE A 23 -9.69 -14.50 32.91
CA ILE A 23 -8.78 -13.89 31.91
C ILE A 23 -9.59 -13.28 30.73
N ASN A 24 -10.68 -13.92 30.34
CA ASN A 24 -11.53 -13.46 29.25
C ASN A 24 -12.68 -12.52 29.67
N GLY A 25 -12.75 -12.11 30.92
CA GLY A 25 -13.71 -11.11 31.41
C GLY A 25 -15.18 -11.61 31.45
N HIS A 26 -15.42 -12.92 31.64
CA HIS A 26 -16.79 -13.45 31.73
C HIS A 26 -17.49 -13.04 33.01
N TYR A 27 -18.69 -12.49 32.88
CA TYR A 27 -19.53 -12.02 34.01
C TYR A 27 -20.05 -13.12 34.96
N SER A 28 -19.83 -14.40 34.59
CA SER A 28 -20.35 -15.54 35.38
C SER A 28 -19.49 -15.92 36.60
N ILE A 29 -18.42 -15.18 36.90
CA ILE A 29 -17.53 -15.43 38.03
C ILE A 29 -17.70 -14.34 39.08
N SER A 30 -17.78 -14.74 40.36
CA SER A 30 -17.87 -13.78 41.46
C SER A 30 -16.64 -12.88 41.51
N GLU A 31 -16.83 -11.61 41.90
CA GLU A 31 -15.74 -10.63 41.97
C GLU A 31 -14.62 -11.07 42.93
N GLU A 32 -14.98 -11.74 44.03
CA GLU A 32 -14.01 -12.29 44.97
C GLU A 32 -13.09 -13.34 44.29
N THR A 33 -13.67 -14.28 43.55
CA THR A 33 -12.91 -15.29 42.80
C THR A 33 -12.08 -14.67 41.70
N ALA A 34 -12.64 -13.69 40.99
CA ALA A 34 -11.95 -12.99 39.94
C ALA A 34 -10.73 -12.21 40.47
N ARG A 35 -10.86 -11.55 41.63
CA ARG A 35 -9.76 -10.84 42.29
C ARG A 35 -8.65 -11.81 42.69
N ARG A 36 -8.99 -12.89 43.39
CA ARG A 36 -8.01 -13.92 43.79
C ARG A 36 -7.24 -14.50 42.62
N VAL A 37 -7.91 -14.80 41.51
CA VAL A 37 -7.25 -15.29 40.30
C VAL A 37 -6.32 -14.22 39.69
N ARG A 38 -6.72 -12.94 39.61
CA ARG A 38 -5.87 -11.85 39.12
C ARG A 38 -4.66 -11.62 40.01
N ASP A 39 -4.78 -11.78 41.32
CA ASP A 39 -3.65 -11.64 42.24
C ASP A 39 -2.62 -12.76 42.04
N VAL A 40 -3.07 -14.02 41.96
CA VAL A 40 -2.20 -15.17 41.65
C VAL A 40 -1.52 -15.03 40.25
N ILE A 41 -2.22 -14.53 39.23
CA ILE A 41 -1.64 -14.24 37.93
C ILE A 41 -0.47 -13.26 38.05
N ARG A 42 -0.63 -12.19 38.87
CA ARG A 42 0.44 -11.20 39.12
C ARG A 42 1.61 -11.80 39.91
N GLU A 43 1.32 -12.54 40.97
CA GLU A 43 2.33 -13.18 41.84
C GLU A 43 3.20 -14.18 41.05
N LEU A 44 2.58 -14.97 40.20
CA LEU A 44 3.27 -15.97 39.41
C LEU A 44 3.86 -15.42 38.10
N ASN A 45 3.71 -14.11 37.82
CA ASN A 45 4.06 -13.50 36.54
C ASN A 45 3.56 -14.32 35.33
N TYR A 46 2.33 -14.82 35.45
CA TYR A 46 1.73 -15.63 34.39
C TYR A 46 1.19 -14.74 33.28
N TYR A 47 1.72 -14.94 32.09
CA TYR A 47 1.21 -14.34 30.86
C TYR A 47 0.51 -15.42 30.03
N PRO A 48 -0.82 -15.29 29.78
CA PRO A 48 -1.53 -16.24 28.94
C PRO A 48 -0.88 -16.31 27.55
N SER A 49 -0.55 -17.51 27.06
CA SER A 49 -0.01 -17.64 25.72
C SER A 49 -1.03 -17.17 24.67
N ALA A 50 -0.57 -16.40 23.69
CA ALA A 50 -1.42 -15.88 22.62
C ALA A 50 -2.11 -17.02 21.85
N SER A 51 -1.41 -18.15 21.65
CA SER A 51 -1.97 -19.34 21.01
C SER A 51 -3.07 -20.03 21.82
N ALA A 52 -2.95 -20.08 23.17
CA ALA A 52 -4.01 -20.62 24.01
C ALA A 52 -5.26 -19.70 24.05
N GLN A 53 -5.05 -18.38 24.00
CA GLN A 53 -6.15 -17.43 23.91
C GLN A 53 -6.86 -17.47 22.55
N SER A 54 -6.10 -17.55 21.45
CA SER A 54 -6.67 -17.66 20.10
C SER A 54 -7.47 -18.93 19.93
N PHE A 55 -6.97 -20.05 20.45
CA PHE A 55 -7.71 -21.32 20.43
C PHE A 55 -9.04 -21.25 21.21
N ALA A 56 -9.03 -20.59 22.36
CA ALA A 56 -10.24 -20.42 23.19
C ALA A 56 -11.26 -19.44 22.56
N ARG A 57 -10.81 -18.48 21.76
CA ARG A 57 -11.65 -17.46 21.11
C ARG A 57 -12.07 -17.83 19.70
N GLY A 58 -11.44 -18.85 19.09
CA GLY A 58 -11.62 -19.20 17.68
C GLY A 58 -11.11 -18.16 16.69
N ALA A 59 -10.29 -17.18 17.17
CA ALA A 59 -9.71 -16.11 16.36
C ALA A 59 -8.30 -15.78 16.88
N THR A 60 -7.36 -15.56 15.94
CA THR A 60 -5.96 -15.24 16.28
C THR A 60 -5.76 -13.77 16.62
N LYS A 61 -6.62 -12.91 16.12
CA LYS A 61 -6.44 -11.45 16.12
C LYS A 61 -5.17 -11.03 15.38
N GLU A 62 -4.85 -11.75 14.34
CA GLU A 62 -3.68 -11.49 13.47
C GLU A 62 -4.13 -11.37 12.02
N VAL A 63 -3.53 -10.42 11.32
CA VAL A 63 -3.64 -10.26 9.87
C VAL A 63 -2.22 -10.37 9.29
N ALA A 64 -2.02 -11.25 8.34
CA ALA A 64 -0.73 -11.40 7.69
C ALA A 64 -0.69 -10.57 6.38
N VAL A 65 0.39 -9.84 6.19
CA VAL A 65 0.71 -9.13 4.94
C VAL A 65 1.73 -9.95 4.17
N LEU A 66 1.37 -10.36 2.97
CA LEU A 66 2.25 -11.05 2.03
C LEU A 66 2.77 -10.04 1.00
N ALA A 67 4.07 -9.86 0.94
CA ALA A 67 4.71 -8.94 0.00
C ALA A 67 6.15 -9.36 -0.28
N ASP A 68 6.70 -8.90 -1.40
CA ASP A 68 8.12 -9.00 -1.67
C ASP A 68 8.87 -7.99 -0.78
N LEU A 69 9.50 -8.50 0.27
CA LEU A 69 10.29 -7.74 1.23
C LEU A 69 11.78 -7.72 0.91
N SER A 70 12.17 -8.06 -0.32
CA SER A 70 13.58 -7.98 -0.74
C SER A 70 14.14 -6.55 -0.57
N PRO A 71 15.44 -6.40 -0.24
CA PRO A 71 16.04 -5.10 0.07
C PRO A 71 15.86 -4.05 -1.03
N ASN A 72 15.80 -4.47 -2.29
CA ASN A 72 15.69 -3.57 -3.45
C ASN A 72 14.24 -3.19 -3.80
N ARG A 73 13.23 -3.80 -3.17
CA ARG A 73 11.81 -3.54 -3.48
C ARG A 73 11.04 -2.94 -2.32
N ALA A 74 11.10 -3.54 -1.13
CA ALA A 74 10.24 -3.15 -0.03
C ALA A 74 10.63 -1.82 0.64
N PHE A 75 11.91 -1.70 1.04
CA PHE A 75 12.35 -0.59 1.88
C PHE A 75 12.76 0.65 1.09
N GLN A 76 12.95 0.54 -0.22
CA GLN A 76 13.23 1.69 -1.09
C GLN A 76 11.95 2.33 -1.64
N ASN A 77 10.79 1.66 -1.50
CA ASN A 77 9.52 2.17 -1.95
C ASN A 77 8.65 2.66 -0.78
N PRO A 78 8.54 3.98 -0.56
CA PRO A 78 7.69 4.54 0.50
C PRO A 78 6.22 4.11 0.40
N HIS A 79 5.74 3.81 -0.79
CA HIS A 79 4.36 3.38 -1.07
C HIS A 79 3.92 2.21 -0.19
N MET A 80 4.72 1.13 -0.17
CA MET A 80 4.41 -0.04 0.65
C MET A 80 4.37 0.31 2.15
N PHE A 81 5.29 1.17 2.60
CA PHE A 81 5.37 1.54 4.00
C PHE A 81 4.16 2.37 4.46
N GLU A 82 3.68 3.29 3.61
CA GLU A 82 2.49 4.09 3.88
C GLU A 82 1.22 3.22 3.92
N ILE A 83 1.07 2.27 2.99
CA ILE A 83 -0.04 1.30 3.01
C ILE A 83 -0.04 0.50 4.31
N ILE A 84 1.12 -0.09 4.66
CA ILE A 84 1.26 -0.90 5.88
C ILE A 84 0.96 -0.06 7.12
N SER A 85 1.40 1.19 7.15
CA SER A 85 1.15 2.11 8.26
C SER A 85 -0.34 2.39 8.46
N GLY A 86 -1.09 2.66 7.39
CA GLY A 86 -2.55 2.84 7.46
C GLY A 86 -3.29 1.57 7.85
N LEU A 87 -2.87 0.44 7.28
CA LEU A 87 -3.43 -0.87 7.60
C LEU A 87 -3.21 -1.22 9.09
N GLU A 88 -1.99 -1.04 9.61
CA GLU A 88 -1.65 -1.29 11.01
C GLU A 88 -2.46 -0.43 11.96
N GLU A 89 -2.55 0.87 11.69
CA GLU A 89 -3.33 1.82 12.49
C GLU A 89 -4.79 1.37 12.67
N THR A 90 -5.42 0.98 11.56
CA THR A 90 -6.81 0.49 11.58
C THR A 90 -6.95 -0.82 12.34
N LEU A 91 -6.08 -1.79 12.08
CA LEU A 91 -6.10 -3.11 12.71
C LEU A 91 -5.83 -3.01 14.21
N ARG A 92 -4.81 -2.24 14.62
CA ARG A 92 -4.44 -2.01 16.02
C ARG A 92 -5.59 -1.38 16.81
N SER A 93 -6.34 -0.44 16.22
CA SER A 93 -7.50 0.19 16.86
C SER A 93 -8.60 -0.82 17.24
N LYS A 94 -8.61 -2.01 16.65
CA LYS A 94 -9.56 -3.11 16.88
C LYS A 94 -8.91 -4.31 17.58
N GLY A 95 -7.68 -4.14 18.09
CA GLY A 95 -6.94 -5.17 18.82
C GLY A 95 -6.42 -6.30 17.95
N TYR A 96 -6.25 -6.06 16.65
CA TYR A 96 -5.54 -6.96 15.73
C TYR A 96 -4.06 -6.61 15.68
N ARG A 97 -3.23 -7.60 15.43
CA ARG A 97 -1.80 -7.46 15.15
C ARG A 97 -1.54 -7.69 13.66
N LEU A 98 -0.60 -6.94 13.10
CA LEU A 98 -0.15 -7.11 11.74
C LEU A 98 1.15 -7.92 11.75
N ILE A 99 1.23 -8.94 10.89
CA ILE A 99 2.41 -9.79 10.69
C ILE A 99 2.89 -9.61 9.27
N LEU A 100 4.15 -9.23 9.07
CA LEU A 100 4.77 -9.17 7.75
C LEU A 100 5.40 -10.52 7.40
N ARG A 101 5.08 -11.03 6.22
CA ARG A 101 5.67 -12.26 5.66
C ARG A 101 6.26 -11.93 4.29
N GLY A 102 7.59 -11.98 4.22
CA GLY A 102 8.30 -11.87 2.95
C GLY A 102 8.06 -13.11 2.09
N VAL A 103 7.58 -12.89 0.88
CA VAL A 103 7.30 -13.90 -0.14
C VAL A 103 7.64 -13.35 -1.51
N ASP A 104 7.74 -14.24 -2.49
CA ASP A 104 7.80 -13.91 -3.91
C ASP A 104 6.69 -14.65 -4.69
N GLU A 105 6.61 -14.45 -5.98
CA GLU A 105 5.61 -15.08 -6.84
C GLU A 105 5.66 -16.61 -6.81
N THR A 106 6.81 -17.22 -6.49
CA THR A 106 7.01 -18.66 -6.51
C THR A 106 6.49 -19.35 -5.25
N ASN A 107 6.52 -18.68 -4.09
CA ASN A 107 6.18 -19.26 -2.80
C ASN A 107 4.94 -18.65 -2.12
N ALA A 108 4.41 -17.54 -2.64
CA ALA A 108 3.28 -16.83 -2.02
C ALA A 108 2.03 -17.72 -1.82
N CYS A 109 1.73 -18.60 -2.77
CA CYS A 109 0.59 -19.52 -2.68
C CYS A 109 0.78 -20.55 -1.56
N GLU A 110 1.97 -21.16 -1.44
CA GLU A 110 2.31 -22.15 -0.41
C GLU A 110 2.25 -21.52 0.99
N VAL A 111 2.83 -20.33 1.14
CA VAL A 111 2.82 -19.60 2.42
C VAL A 111 1.39 -19.20 2.82
N ALA A 112 0.55 -18.78 1.87
CA ALA A 112 -0.86 -18.48 2.14
C ALA A 112 -1.61 -19.74 2.58
N GLU A 113 -1.42 -20.88 1.90
CA GLU A 113 -2.02 -22.16 2.27
C GLU A 113 -1.58 -22.63 3.66
N GLU A 114 -0.31 -22.45 4.02
CA GLU A 114 0.20 -22.73 5.37
C GLU A 114 -0.52 -21.87 6.42
N ILE A 115 -0.63 -20.56 6.20
CA ILE A 115 -1.30 -19.63 7.12
C ILE A 115 -2.76 -20.02 7.34
N ILE A 116 -3.46 -20.33 6.26
CA ILE A 116 -4.88 -20.69 6.28
C ILE A 116 -5.10 -22.04 6.97
N SER A 117 -4.32 -23.06 6.60
CA SER A 117 -4.46 -24.42 7.15
C SER A 117 -4.12 -24.50 8.63
N ARG A 118 -3.09 -23.77 9.05
CA ARG A 118 -2.68 -23.67 10.47
C ARG A 118 -3.50 -22.67 11.27
N ARG A 119 -4.41 -21.93 10.63
CA ARG A 119 -5.16 -20.85 11.25
C ARG A 119 -4.26 -19.89 12.04
N SER A 120 -3.15 -19.50 11.45
CA SER A 120 -2.17 -18.61 12.08
C SER A 120 -2.47 -17.13 11.88
N ALA A 121 -3.43 -16.79 11.02
CA ALA A 121 -4.01 -15.45 10.89
C ALA A 121 -5.50 -15.54 10.55
N ASP A 122 -6.25 -14.49 10.84
CA ASP A 122 -7.68 -14.38 10.55
C ASP A 122 -7.98 -13.82 9.15
N ALA A 123 -7.00 -13.15 8.53
CA ALA A 123 -7.09 -12.59 7.18
C ALA A 123 -5.72 -12.37 6.55
N LEU A 124 -5.71 -12.17 5.22
CA LEU A 124 -4.52 -11.84 4.43
C LEU A 124 -4.67 -10.49 3.74
N ALA A 125 -3.65 -9.63 3.84
CA ALA A 125 -3.41 -8.53 2.94
C ALA A 125 -2.27 -8.93 1.99
N ILE A 126 -2.46 -8.79 0.69
CA ILE A 126 -1.52 -9.33 -0.30
C ILE A 126 -1.14 -8.20 -1.24
N HIS A 127 0.16 -7.88 -1.33
CA HIS A 127 0.60 -6.93 -2.33
C HIS A 127 0.46 -7.53 -3.73
N VAL A 128 -0.02 -6.75 -4.69
CA VAL A 128 -0.33 -7.22 -6.04
C VAL A 128 0.89 -7.85 -6.75
N SER A 129 2.12 -7.40 -6.41
CA SER A 129 3.35 -7.94 -7.01
C SER A 129 3.61 -9.42 -6.72
N VAL A 130 2.97 -10.00 -5.72
CA VAL A 130 3.12 -11.42 -5.36
C VAL A 130 1.83 -12.21 -5.60
N LEU A 131 0.81 -11.56 -6.19
CA LEU A 131 -0.44 -12.21 -6.54
C LEU A 131 -0.26 -13.03 -7.83
N THR A 132 -0.55 -14.32 -7.72
CA THR A 132 -0.51 -15.26 -8.85
C THR A 132 -1.87 -15.90 -9.09
N HIS A 133 -2.09 -16.48 -10.28
CA HIS A 133 -3.31 -17.25 -10.57
C HIS A 133 -3.59 -18.35 -9.54
N PRO A 134 -2.60 -19.19 -9.12
CA PRO A 134 -2.83 -20.20 -8.08
C PRO A 134 -3.26 -19.58 -6.74
N LEU A 135 -2.62 -18.49 -6.31
CA LEU A 135 -2.98 -17.82 -5.07
C LEU A 135 -4.39 -17.23 -5.14
N SER A 136 -4.74 -16.56 -6.24
CA SER A 136 -6.09 -16.04 -6.48
C SER A 136 -7.15 -17.15 -6.43
N ALA A 137 -6.90 -18.29 -7.07
CA ALA A 137 -7.79 -19.44 -7.05
C ALA A 137 -7.93 -20.06 -5.65
N LEU A 138 -6.84 -20.14 -4.88
CA LEU A 138 -6.86 -20.61 -3.50
C LEU A 138 -7.77 -19.74 -2.62
N LEU A 139 -7.58 -18.43 -2.65
CA LEU A 139 -8.33 -17.47 -1.85
C LEU A 139 -9.83 -17.50 -2.16
N THR A 140 -10.16 -17.53 -3.45
CA THR A 140 -11.55 -17.61 -3.94
C THR A 140 -12.21 -18.91 -3.53
N ARG A 141 -11.52 -20.05 -3.72
CA ARG A 141 -12.04 -21.38 -3.37
C ARG A 141 -12.33 -21.52 -1.88
N LEU A 142 -11.42 -21.03 -1.04
CA LEU A 142 -11.52 -21.14 0.42
C LEU A 142 -12.37 -20.03 1.04
N ARG A 143 -12.73 -19.00 0.27
CA ARG A 143 -13.43 -17.79 0.77
C ARG A 143 -12.75 -17.21 2.01
N PHE A 144 -11.42 -17.31 2.07
CA PHE A 144 -10.66 -16.78 3.19
C PHE A 144 -10.67 -15.25 3.15
N PRO A 145 -10.85 -14.54 4.29
CA PRO A 145 -10.84 -13.09 4.32
C PRO A 145 -9.51 -12.54 3.78
N HIS A 146 -9.58 -11.74 2.71
CA HIS A 146 -8.39 -11.19 2.07
C HIS A 146 -8.66 -9.87 1.37
N ILE A 147 -7.61 -9.08 1.19
CA ILE A 147 -7.57 -7.90 0.33
C ILE A 147 -6.26 -7.88 -0.45
N VAL A 148 -6.33 -7.66 -1.74
CA VAL A 148 -5.16 -7.39 -2.58
C VAL A 148 -4.91 -5.89 -2.61
N LEU A 149 -3.68 -5.49 -2.32
CA LEU A 149 -3.20 -4.10 -2.33
C LEU A 149 -2.62 -3.82 -3.72
N GLY A 150 -3.38 -3.12 -4.53
CA GLY A 150 -3.17 -2.90 -5.95
C GLY A 150 -4.13 -3.70 -6.82
N MET A 151 -4.42 -3.18 -8.03
CA MET A 151 -5.30 -3.84 -9.00
C MET A 151 -4.59 -5.03 -9.66
N PRO A 152 -5.19 -6.23 -9.67
CA PRO A 152 -4.64 -7.38 -10.40
C PRO A 152 -4.50 -7.09 -11.90
N ASN A 153 -3.45 -7.60 -12.53
CA ASN A 153 -3.20 -7.50 -13.96
C ASN A 153 -3.82 -8.65 -14.78
N PHE A 154 -4.65 -9.46 -14.13
CA PHE A 154 -5.40 -10.56 -14.74
C PHE A 154 -6.82 -10.65 -14.15
N GLU A 155 -7.73 -11.29 -14.87
CA GLU A 155 -9.09 -11.50 -14.38
C GLU A 155 -9.09 -12.40 -13.15
N SER A 156 -9.69 -11.93 -12.07
CA SER A 156 -9.73 -12.63 -10.79
C SER A 156 -10.96 -12.25 -9.99
N GLN A 157 -11.37 -13.12 -9.07
CA GLN A 157 -12.47 -12.88 -8.14
C GLN A 157 -11.95 -12.58 -6.71
N VAL A 158 -10.80 -11.93 -6.61
CA VAL A 158 -10.26 -11.48 -5.32
C VAL A 158 -10.78 -10.09 -4.96
N CYS A 159 -10.90 -9.82 -3.66
CA CYS A 159 -11.10 -8.45 -3.20
C CYS A 159 -9.82 -7.65 -3.38
N TRP A 160 -9.90 -6.46 -3.95
CA TRP A 160 -8.73 -5.59 -4.11
C TRP A 160 -9.06 -4.12 -3.86
N ILE A 161 -8.04 -3.35 -3.56
CA ILE A 161 -8.08 -1.91 -3.39
C ILE A 161 -6.93 -1.27 -4.16
N ASP A 162 -7.23 -0.22 -4.92
CA ASP A 162 -6.24 0.61 -5.63
C ASP A 162 -6.77 2.03 -5.80
N ASN A 163 -5.95 2.93 -6.30
CA ASN A 163 -6.41 4.23 -6.77
C ASN A 163 -6.88 4.15 -8.23
N ASN A 164 -7.69 5.13 -8.65
CA ASN A 164 -8.04 5.28 -10.06
C ASN A 164 -6.86 5.85 -10.85
N ASN A 165 -5.96 4.97 -11.31
CA ASN A 165 -4.74 5.37 -12.01
C ASN A 165 -5.02 6.12 -13.33
N VAL A 166 -6.09 5.75 -14.07
CA VAL A 166 -6.48 6.48 -15.29
C VAL A 166 -6.89 7.91 -14.92
N TYR A 167 -7.75 8.07 -13.91
CA TYR A 167 -8.16 9.39 -13.45
C TYR A 167 -6.97 10.21 -12.93
N SER A 168 -6.04 9.59 -12.21
CA SER A 168 -4.82 10.24 -11.72
C SER A 168 -3.98 10.80 -12.86
N GLY A 169 -3.80 10.02 -13.94
CA GLY A 169 -3.13 10.50 -15.15
C GLY A 169 -3.88 11.64 -15.85
N THR A 170 -5.21 11.53 -15.93
CA THR A 170 -6.08 12.55 -16.52
C THR A 170 -5.95 13.90 -15.78
N ILE A 171 -6.04 13.90 -14.45
CA ILE A 171 -5.95 15.16 -13.69
C ILE A 171 -4.54 15.76 -13.72
N ALA A 172 -3.46 14.94 -13.80
CA ALA A 172 -2.10 15.43 -13.96
C ALA A 172 -1.95 16.23 -15.26
N ALA A 173 -2.38 15.64 -16.38
CA ALA A 173 -2.31 16.30 -17.68
C ALA A 173 -3.23 17.54 -17.74
N SER A 174 -4.48 17.44 -17.27
CA SER A 174 -5.45 18.55 -17.25
C SER A 174 -4.95 19.72 -16.41
N TYR A 175 -4.31 19.45 -15.28
CA TYR A 175 -3.69 20.47 -14.45
C TYR A 175 -2.59 21.22 -15.20
N LEU A 176 -1.65 20.52 -15.84
CA LEU A 176 -0.59 21.14 -16.62
C LEU A 176 -1.16 21.96 -17.79
N LEU A 177 -2.17 21.43 -18.49
CA LEU A 177 -2.85 22.17 -19.56
C LEU A 177 -3.50 23.45 -19.06
N SER A 178 -4.11 23.42 -17.86
CA SER A 178 -4.73 24.60 -17.24
C SER A 178 -3.72 25.71 -16.91
N LEU A 179 -2.47 25.32 -16.61
CA LEU A 179 -1.36 26.25 -16.40
C LEU A 179 -0.75 26.78 -17.71
N GLY A 180 -1.17 26.28 -18.88
CA GLY A 180 -0.70 26.71 -20.17
C GLY A 180 0.43 25.88 -20.78
N TYR A 181 0.86 24.78 -20.15
CA TYR A 181 1.80 23.83 -20.76
C TYR A 181 1.16 23.16 -21.99
N ARG A 182 1.95 22.88 -23.03
CA ARG A 182 1.46 22.34 -24.30
C ARG A 182 2.24 21.13 -24.79
N ARG A 183 3.53 21.04 -24.52
CA ARG A 183 4.39 19.91 -24.89
C ARG A 183 4.73 19.13 -23.64
N ILE A 184 3.87 18.17 -23.30
CA ILE A 184 3.98 17.40 -22.07
C ILE A 184 4.70 16.10 -22.38
N GLY A 185 5.73 15.75 -21.58
CA GLY A 185 6.40 14.47 -21.63
C GLY A 185 5.95 13.56 -20.49
N PHE A 186 6.15 12.26 -20.64
CA PHE A 186 5.97 11.25 -19.60
C PHE A 186 7.26 10.45 -19.43
N VAL A 187 7.72 10.33 -18.20
CA VAL A 187 8.93 9.59 -17.86
C VAL A 187 8.66 8.58 -16.77
N GLY A 188 8.95 7.31 -17.06
CA GLY A 188 8.95 6.22 -16.10
C GLY A 188 7.88 5.17 -16.31
N GLY A 189 7.93 4.17 -15.44
CA GLY A 189 7.10 2.98 -15.52
C GLY A 189 7.53 2.03 -16.64
N GLN A 190 7.48 0.74 -16.36
CA GLN A 190 7.70 -0.29 -17.37
C GLN A 190 6.34 -0.76 -17.91
N TYR A 191 6.33 -1.38 -19.10
CA TYR A 191 5.08 -1.87 -19.71
C TYR A 191 4.29 -2.87 -18.84
N TYR A 192 4.96 -3.57 -17.93
CA TYR A 192 4.32 -4.47 -16.97
C TYR A 192 3.92 -3.80 -15.65
N ASP A 193 4.28 -2.53 -15.45
CA ASP A 193 3.75 -1.72 -14.34
C ASP A 193 2.36 -1.20 -14.72
N LEU A 194 1.34 -1.91 -14.29
CA LEU A 194 -0.05 -1.59 -14.61
C LEU A 194 -0.44 -0.18 -14.15
N GLY A 195 0.01 0.24 -12.97
CA GLY A 195 -0.28 1.58 -12.44
C GLY A 195 0.24 2.68 -13.36
N SER A 196 1.51 2.59 -13.78
CA SER A 196 2.11 3.56 -14.71
C SER A 196 1.47 3.52 -16.11
N THR A 197 1.12 2.32 -16.60
CA THR A 197 0.43 2.15 -17.88
C THR A 197 -0.94 2.83 -17.88
N LEU A 198 -1.71 2.65 -16.82
CA LEU A 198 -3.03 3.28 -16.67
C LEU A 198 -2.92 4.81 -16.47
N ARG A 199 -1.90 5.30 -15.75
CA ARG A 199 -1.60 6.74 -15.65
C ARG A 199 -1.30 7.33 -17.03
N LEU A 200 -0.43 6.66 -17.81
CA LEU A 200 -0.11 7.09 -19.17
C LEU A 200 -1.36 7.08 -20.09
N GLN A 201 -2.23 6.09 -19.95
CA GLN A 201 -3.51 6.05 -20.67
C GLN A 201 -4.36 7.29 -20.37
N GLY A 202 -4.52 7.64 -19.10
CA GLY A 202 -5.27 8.84 -18.69
C GLY A 202 -4.64 10.14 -19.20
N ILE A 203 -3.30 10.23 -19.19
CA ILE A 203 -2.55 11.37 -19.74
C ILE A 203 -2.81 11.50 -21.25
N ARG A 204 -2.69 10.39 -22.01
CA ARG A 204 -2.95 10.40 -23.46
C ARG A 204 -4.38 10.85 -23.77
N GLN A 205 -5.36 10.36 -23.05
CA GLN A 205 -6.75 10.73 -23.25
C GLN A 205 -6.96 12.22 -23.01
N ALA A 206 -6.49 12.77 -21.89
CA ALA A 206 -6.67 14.19 -21.57
C ALA A 206 -5.99 15.12 -22.59
N LEU A 207 -4.80 14.74 -23.08
CA LEU A 207 -4.09 15.51 -24.10
C LEU A 207 -4.80 15.42 -25.46
N GLN A 208 -5.30 14.26 -25.84
CA GLN A 208 -6.08 14.06 -27.06
C GLN A 208 -7.37 14.90 -27.05
N ASP A 209 -8.09 14.90 -25.94
CA ASP A 209 -9.34 15.68 -25.76
C ASP A 209 -9.06 17.20 -25.87
N ALA A 210 -7.85 17.63 -25.52
CA ALA A 210 -7.41 19.04 -25.66
C ALA A 210 -6.86 19.36 -27.06
N GLY A 211 -6.86 18.41 -28.01
CA GLY A 211 -6.30 18.59 -29.35
C GLY A 211 -4.76 18.64 -29.39
N LEU A 212 -4.08 18.14 -28.34
CA LEU A 212 -2.63 18.14 -28.18
C LEU A 212 -2.14 16.71 -27.91
N PRO A 213 -2.23 15.77 -28.89
CA PRO A 213 -1.91 14.39 -28.65
C PRO A 213 -0.46 14.22 -28.17
N LEU A 214 -0.26 13.34 -27.20
CA LEU A 214 1.05 13.02 -26.66
C LEU A 214 1.93 12.40 -27.76
N ASP A 215 3.02 13.08 -28.09
CA ASP A 215 4.00 12.58 -29.05
C ASP A 215 4.88 11.50 -28.38
N ASP A 216 5.05 10.37 -29.06
CA ASP A 216 5.81 9.22 -28.53
C ASP A 216 7.30 9.58 -28.31
N GLN A 217 7.87 10.59 -28.99
CA GLN A 217 9.22 11.06 -28.69
C GLN A 217 9.38 11.61 -27.27
N TYR A 218 8.29 12.01 -26.61
CA TYR A 218 8.26 12.50 -25.22
C TYR A 218 7.89 11.42 -24.21
N VAL A 219 7.74 10.16 -24.63
CA VAL A 219 7.40 9.04 -23.73
C VAL A 219 8.63 8.15 -23.54
N TRP A 220 9.14 8.13 -22.33
CA TRP A 220 10.32 7.33 -21.98
C TRP A 220 9.98 6.37 -20.83
N LEU A 221 10.02 5.07 -21.11
CA LEU A 221 9.67 4.02 -20.16
C LEU A 221 10.91 3.28 -19.68
N GLY A 222 10.94 2.95 -18.39
CA GLY A 222 12.05 2.25 -17.77
C GLY A 222 11.77 1.93 -16.30
N GLU A 223 12.77 1.41 -15.59
CA GLU A 223 12.65 1.02 -14.19
C GLU A 223 12.34 2.22 -13.29
N SER A 224 11.58 1.93 -12.21
CA SER A 224 11.14 2.94 -11.24
C SER A 224 12.26 3.33 -10.26
N THR A 225 13.42 3.70 -10.78
CA THR A 225 14.59 4.13 -9.98
C THR A 225 15.01 5.57 -10.31
N ARG A 226 15.70 6.21 -9.34
CA ARG A 226 16.29 7.54 -9.56
C ARG A 226 17.30 7.56 -10.72
N ALA A 227 18.15 6.54 -10.80
CA ALA A 227 19.17 6.44 -11.86
C ALA A 227 18.53 6.38 -13.24
N GLU A 228 17.47 5.59 -13.37
CA GLU A 228 16.75 5.44 -14.62
C GLU A 228 15.97 6.71 -14.98
N GLY A 229 15.37 7.39 -14.01
CA GLY A 229 14.75 8.71 -14.20
C GLY A 229 15.75 9.74 -14.76
N CYS A 230 16.96 9.77 -14.21
CA CYS A 230 18.04 10.63 -14.70
C CYS A 230 18.44 10.27 -16.15
N ARG A 231 18.64 8.98 -16.43
CA ARG A 231 19.02 8.49 -17.77
C ARG A 231 17.96 8.80 -18.83
N MET A 232 16.70 8.51 -18.53
CA MET A 232 15.59 8.75 -19.47
C MET A 232 15.40 10.23 -19.74
N THR A 233 15.42 11.06 -18.71
CA THR A 233 15.31 12.51 -18.86
C THR A 233 16.49 13.09 -19.61
N GLY A 234 17.72 12.62 -19.32
CA GLY A 234 18.90 13.02 -20.07
C GLY A 234 18.74 12.81 -21.58
N LYS A 235 18.21 11.66 -21.98
CA LYS A 235 17.92 11.36 -23.40
C LYS A 235 16.76 12.21 -23.96
N LEU A 236 15.70 12.42 -23.20
CA LEU A 236 14.60 13.31 -23.59
C LEU A 236 15.14 14.72 -23.89
N LEU A 237 16.08 15.21 -23.10
CA LEU A 237 16.71 16.53 -23.25
C LEU A 237 17.72 16.62 -24.40
N GLU A 238 18.05 15.54 -25.10
CA GLU A 238 18.85 15.53 -26.33
C GLU A 238 18.00 15.83 -27.57
N GLY A 239 16.67 15.81 -27.44
CA GLY A 239 15.72 16.08 -28.52
C GLY A 239 15.85 17.51 -29.07
N LYS A 240 15.52 17.68 -30.38
CA LYS A 240 15.53 19.00 -31.00
C LYS A 240 14.52 19.98 -30.44
N GLN A 241 13.42 19.48 -29.97
CA GLN A 241 12.34 20.24 -29.32
C GLN A 241 12.07 19.63 -27.95
N LEU A 242 12.22 20.41 -26.89
CA LEU A 242 12.03 19.95 -25.54
C LEU A 242 10.55 20.04 -25.12
N PRO A 243 10.07 19.15 -24.24
CA PRO A 243 8.79 19.35 -23.57
C PRO A 243 8.87 20.58 -22.67
N ASP A 244 7.73 21.22 -22.42
CA ASP A 244 7.62 22.33 -21.47
C ASP A 244 7.20 21.86 -20.06
N ALA A 245 6.74 20.60 -19.96
CA ALA A 245 6.55 19.92 -18.68
C ALA A 245 6.76 18.42 -18.79
N ILE A 246 7.14 17.78 -17.68
CA ILE A 246 7.30 16.34 -17.54
C ILE A 246 6.39 15.81 -16.43
N ILE A 247 5.62 14.76 -16.73
CA ILE A 247 4.90 13.95 -15.76
C ILE A 247 5.76 12.72 -15.44
N CYS A 248 6.20 12.60 -14.20
CA CYS A 248 7.01 11.48 -13.71
C CYS A 248 6.12 10.42 -13.09
N ALA A 249 6.27 9.15 -13.48
CA ALA A 249 5.41 8.06 -13.03
C ALA A 249 5.42 7.83 -11.50
N ASN A 250 6.48 8.22 -10.81
CA ASN A 250 6.60 8.16 -9.35
C ASN A 250 7.70 9.10 -8.82
N ASN A 251 7.83 9.19 -7.49
CA ASN A 251 8.80 10.05 -6.83
C ASN A 251 10.26 9.71 -7.13
N SER A 252 10.62 8.43 -7.20
CA SER A 252 12.00 8.01 -7.48
C SER A 252 12.45 8.49 -8.85
N ILE A 253 11.60 8.34 -9.85
CA ILE A 253 11.84 8.85 -11.20
C ILE A 253 11.91 10.37 -11.19
N ALA A 254 11.00 11.04 -10.50
CA ALA A 254 10.99 12.50 -10.42
C ALA A 254 12.29 13.08 -9.84
N MET A 255 12.87 12.43 -8.81
CA MET A 255 14.18 12.81 -8.28
C MET A 255 15.29 12.74 -9.33
N GLY A 256 15.24 11.72 -10.19
CA GLY A 256 16.17 11.59 -11.31
C GLY A 256 15.93 12.64 -12.41
N CYS A 257 14.66 12.90 -12.73
CA CYS A 257 14.27 13.93 -13.70
C CYS A 257 14.75 15.32 -13.28
N VAL A 258 14.49 15.70 -12.03
CA VAL A 258 14.94 17.00 -11.48
C VAL A 258 16.46 17.13 -11.59
N ALA A 259 17.21 16.10 -11.18
CA ALA A 259 18.66 16.11 -11.28
C ALA A 259 19.14 16.31 -12.72
N ALA A 260 18.60 15.55 -13.68
CA ALA A 260 18.99 15.65 -15.09
C ALA A 260 18.66 17.02 -15.72
N ILE A 261 17.52 17.62 -15.36
CA ILE A 261 17.14 18.97 -15.81
C ILE A 261 18.13 20.00 -15.27
N GLN A 262 18.46 19.94 -13.98
CA GLN A 262 19.40 20.87 -13.34
C GLN A 262 20.83 20.70 -13.85
N GLU A 263 21.29 19.47 -14.09
CA GLU A 263 22.61 19.18 -14.70
C GLU A 263 22.78 19.78 -16.12
N ARG A 264 21.67 19.97 -16.84
CA ARG A 264 21.65 20.68 -18.15
C ARG A 264 21.54 22.21 -18.01
N GLY A 265 21.55 22.75 -16.79
CA GLY A 265 21.42 24.19 -16.53
C GLY A 265 20.01 24.73 -16.73
N LEU A 266 19.00 23.87 -16.84
CA LEU A 266 17.59 24.26 -16.96
C LEU A 266 16.97 24.46 -15.57
N HIS A 267 16.07 25.42 -15.46
CA HIS A 267 15.40 25.79 -14.22
C HIS A 267 13.98 25.23 -14.16
N ILE A 268 13.62 24.71 -12.99
CA ILE A 268 12.27 24.25 -12.67
C ILE A 268 11.64 25.27 -11.72
N PRO A 269 10.48 25.79 -12.05
CA PRO A 269 9.60 25.53 -13.20
C PRO A 269 9.81 26.46 -14.42
N GLU A 270 10.83 27.31 -14.43
CA GLU A 270 11.03 28.39 -15.37
C GLU A 270 11.14 27.94 -16.82
N ASP A 271 11.93 26.91 -17.06
CA ASP A 271 12.18 26.33 -18.37
C ASP A 271 11.35 25.08 -18.60
N MET A 272 11.06 24.34 -17.51
CA MET A 272 10.35 23.07 -17.59
C MET A 272 9.59 22.78 -16.28
N GLY A 273 8.27 22.54 -16.36
CA GLY A 273 7.48 22.07 -15.24
C GLY A 273 7.69 20.59 -14.93
N VAL A 274 7.61 20.21 -13.66
CA VAL A 274 7.69 18.80 -13.25
C VAL A 274 6.55 18.48 -12.28
N ILE A 275 5.81 17.41 -12.56
CA ILE A 275 4.79 16.84 -11.68
C ILE A 275 5.05 15.36 -11.47
N ALA A 276 4.80 14.84 -10.27
CA ALA A 276 4.94 13.43 -9.94
C ALA A 276 3.67 12.88 -9.31
N PHE A 277 3.65 11.57 -9.04
CA PHE A 277 2.62 10.94 -8.25
C PHE A 277 3.13 10.66 -6.84
N ASP A 278 2.22 10.68 -5.88
CA ASP A 278 2.38 10.40 -4.46
C ASP A 278 3.06 11.52 -3.65
N ASP A 279 2.46 11.86 -2.51
CA ASP A 279 3.03 12.85 -1.60
C ASP A 279 3.85 12.19 -0.48
N TYR A 280 4.99 11.63 -0.85
CA TYR A 280 5.91 11.11 0.17
C TYR A 280 6.74 12.21 0.82
N PRO A 281 7.23 12.00 2.05
CA PRO A 281 8.02 13.01 2.76
C PRO A 281 9.18 13.58 1.93
N LEU A 282 9.87 12.74 1.16
CA LEU A 282 11.02 13.15 0.32
C LEU A 282 10.63 14.12 -0.80
N SER A 283 9.42 14.07 -1.34
CA SER A 283 8.98 14.97 -2.41
C SER A 283 8.94 16.44 -1.99
N ARG A 284 8.80 16.68 -0.68
CA ARG A 284 8.81 18.04 -0.08
C ARG A 284 10.22 18.62 0.07
N PHE A 285 11.24 17.78 0.10
CA PHE A 285 12.65 18.16 0.27
C PHE A 285 13.43 18.24 -1.04
N ILE A 286 12.80 17.88 -2.16
CA ILE A 286 13.37 18.11 -3.50
C ILE A 286 13.29 19.61 -3.78
N GLU A 287 14.32 20.19 -4.40
CA GLU A 287 14.33 21.61 -4.76
C GLU A 287 14.20 21.78 -6.29
N PRO A 288 13.13 22.44 -6.75
CA PRO A 288 12.00 22.94 -6.00
C PRO A 288 11.07 21.84 -5.49
N PRO A 289 10.30 22.08 -4.39
CA PRO A 289 9.31 21.11 -3.91
C PRO A 289 8.32 20.73 -5.01
N LEU A 290 8.11 19.41 -5.18
CA LEU A 290 7.34 18.88 -6.28
C LEU A 290 5.83 19.07 -6.10
N THR A 291 5.17 19.59 -7.14
CA THR A 291 3.74 19.42 -7.35
C THR A 291 3.47 17.92 -7.57
N VAL A 292 2.47 17.38 -6.91
CA VAL A 292 2.16 15.94 -6.98
C VAL A 292 0.68 15.68 -7.15
N VAL A 293 0.38 14.55 -7.79
CA VAL A 293 -0.92 13.90 -7.72
C VAL A 293 -0.91 13.00 -6.49
N ASP A 294 -1.54 13.44 -5.41
CA ASP A 294 -1.62 12.66 -4.18
C ASP A 294 -2.75 11.63 -4.29
N ILE A 295 -2.39 10.36 -4.21
CA ILE A 295 -3.31 9.23 -4.23
C ILE A 295 -3.71 8.78 -2.83
N ASN A 296 -3.21 9.43 -1.79
CA ASN A 296 -3.49 9.17 -0.38
C ASN A 296 -3.30 7.68 0.00
N VAL A 297 -2.09 7.20 -0.24
CA VAL A 297 -1.70 5.78 -0.04
C VAL A 297 -1.96 5.28 1.37
N ARG A 298 -1.76 6.14 2.38
CA ARG A 298 -2.03 5.79 3.78
C ARG A 298 -3.51 5.51 4.03
N ASP A 299 -4.41 6.33 3.45
CA ASP A 299 -5.86 6.08 3.57
C ASP A 299 -6.26 4.79 2.84
N MET A 300 -5.63 4.47 1.72
CA MET A 300 -5.82 3.18 1.06
C MET A 300 -5.53 2.02 2.01
N GLY A 301 -4.45 2.10 2.80
CA GLY A 301 -4.15 1.14 3.86
C GLY A 301 -5.22 1.10 4.97
N ASN A 302 -5.72 2.26 5.40
CA ASN A 302 -6.80 2.36 6.37
C ASN A 302 -8.08 1.67 5.85
N GLN A 303 -8.47 1.91 4.61
CA GLN A 303 -9.64 1.28 3.99
C GLN A 303 -9.45 -0.23 3.86
N ALA A 304 -8.27 -0.69 3.42
CA ALA A 304 -7.94 -2.12 3.37
C ALA A 304 -8.15 -2.80 4.74
N GLY A 305 -7.71 -2.16 5.82
CA GLY A 305 -7.92 -2.63 7.19
C GLY A 305 -9.40 -2.72 7.57
N ARG A 306 -10.20 -1.72 7.21
CA ARG A 306 -11.66 -1.72 7.44
C ARG A 306 -12.35 -2.86 6.68
N PHE A 307 -11.98 -3.08 5.42
CA PHE A 307 -12.48 -4.18 4.60
C PHE A 307 -12.16 -5.55 5.19
N LEU A 308 -10.92 -5.77 5.60
CA LEU A 308 -10.51 -7.03 6.22
C LEU A 308 -11.29 -7.30 7.49
N LEU A 309 -11.42 -6.31 8.38
CA LEU A 309 -12.18 -6.44 9.61
C LEU A 309 -13.66 -6.72 9.37
N ASP A 310 -14.22 -6.16 8.31
CA ASP A 310 -15.60 -6.42 7.91
C ASP A 310 -15.77 -7.83 7.33
N MET A 311 -14.85 -8.30 6.48
CA MET A 311 -14.86 -9.67 5.95
C MET A 311 -14.67 -10.73 7.05
N ILE A 312 -13.82 -10.48 8.04
CA ILE A 312 -13.68 -11.38 9.21
C ILE A 312 -15.01 -11.54 9.96
N ARG A 313 -15.79 -10.45 10.07
CA ARG A 313 -17.09 -10.47 10.74
C ARG A 313 -18.22 -11.06 9.89
N HIS A 314 -18.12 -10.90 8.58
CA HIS A 314 -19.14 -11.24 7.60
C HIS A 314 -18.55 -12.05 6.43
N PRO A 315 -18.10 -13.30 6.65
CA PRO A 315 -17.34 -14.07 5.66
C PRO A 315 -18.13 -14.45 4.40
N ASN A 316 -19.45 -14.27 4.40
CA ASN A 316 -20.33 -14.59 3.26
C ASN A 316 -20.61 -13.38 2.35
N ARG A 317 -19.92 -12.26 2.54
CA ARG A 317 -20.06 -11.11 1.64
C ARG A 317 -19.56 -11.41 0.24
N GLN A 318 -20.17 -10.72 -0.72
CA GLN A 318 -19.67 -10.75 -2.11
C GLN A 318 -18.29 -10.09 -2.20
N VAL A 319 -17.52 -10.51 -3.19
CA VAL A 319 -16.26 -9.88 -3.57
C VAL A 319 -16.51 -8.40 -3.88
N GLN A 320 -15.71 -7.54 -3.30
CA GLN A 320 -15.79 -6.08 -3.48
C GLN A 320 -14.44 -5.53 -3.90
N THR A 321 -14.50 -4.56 -4.80
CA THR A 321 -13.35 -3.76 -5.18
C THR A 321 -13.53 -2.34 -4.66
N TYR A 322 -12.45 -1.70 -4.27
CA TYR A 322 -12.46 -0.33 -3.79
C TYR A 322 -11.45 0.50 -4.57
N VAL A 323 -11.93 1.63 -5.10
CA VAL A 323 -11.10 2.54 -5.90
C VAL A 323 -11.11 3.91 -5.26
N THR A 324 -9.93 4.40 -4.89
CA THR A 324 -9.76 5.76 -4.37
C THR A 324 -9.59 6.77 -5.49
N THR A 325 -9.79 8.05 -5.19
CA THR A 325 -9.55 9.16 -6.11
C THR A 325 -8.38 10.01 -5.64
N SER A 326 -7.72 10.67 -6.58
CA SER A 326 -6.53 11.48 -6.34
C SER A 326 -6.84 12.97 -6.35
N ASN A 327 -5.98 13.76 -5.72
CA ASN A 327 -6.00 15.21 -5.72
C ASN A 327 -4.66 15.78 -6.16
N ILE A 328 -4.64 17.02 -6.68
CA ILE A 328 -3.40 17.76 -6.95
C ILE A 328 -2.99 18.52 -5.68
N LEU A 329 -1.74 18.32 -5.27
CA LEU A 329 -1.06 19.16 -4.28
C LEU A 329 -0.05 20.05 -5.01
N GLU A 330 -0.46 21.29 -5.26
CA GLU A 330 0.35 22.26 -5.95
C GLU A 330 1.52 22.73 -5.08
N ARG A 331 2.71 22.78 -5.71
CA ARG A 331 3.96 23.28 -5.12
C ARG A 331 4.76 24.08 -6.16
N ARG A 332 6.06 24.27 -5.91
CA ARG A 332 6.89 25.17 -6.73
C ARG A 332 7.45 24.59 -8.02
N SER A 333 7.27 23.29 -8.29
CA SER A 333 7.81 22.65 -9.51
C SER A 333 6.94 22.83 -10.76
N THR A 334 5.79 23.49 -10.62
CA THR A 334 4.92 23.86 -11.74
C THR A 334 4.44 25.30 -11.56
N ARG A 335 4.26 26.02 -12.65
CA ARG A 335 3.64 27.36 -12.67
C ARG A 335 3.13 27.67 -14.08
N CYS A 336 2.33 28.72 -14.22
CA CYS A 336 1.97 29.23 -15.55
C CYS A 336 3.25 29.62 -16.32
N PRO A 337 3.55 29.01 -17.48
CA PRO A 337 4.68 29.40 -18.29
C PRO A 337 4.59 30.89 -18.65
N LYS A 338 5.73 31.60 -18.59
CA LYS A 338 5.76 32.98 -19.11
C LYS A 338 5.36 32.93 -20.58
N GLN A 339 4.34 33.70 -20.97
CA GLN A 339 4.08 33.92 -22.39
C GLN A 339 5.35 34.48 -23.00
N LYS A 340 5.98 33.72 -23.90
CA LYS A 340 7.13 34.17 -24.71
C LYS A 340 6.64 35.02 -25.85
#